data_375a66f2f6b079e9a42d54fd594610db
#
_entry.id   375a66f2f6b079e9a42d54fd594610db
#
_cell.length_a   1.000
_cell.length_b   1.000
_cell.length_c   1.000
_cell.angle_alpha   90.00
_cell.angle_beta   90.00
_cell.angle_gamma   90.00
#
_symmetry.space_group_name_H-M   'P 1'
#
loop_
_entity.id
_entity.type
_entity.pdbx_description
1 polymer ?
#
loop_
_entity_poly.entity_id
_entity_poly.type
_entity_poly.pdbx_seq_one_letter_code
_entity_poly.pdbx_strand_id
1 'polypeptide(L)'
;MIQTVVTFVLVYINSLSGVGYKMKVGSEVSSGLARGAMRAEMLDADVELELARKWRNNGDEKALHRLVNAYLRLAVSMASKYRRYGADMTDLVQEAGIGLMKAAEKFDPERGVRFSTYAVWWIKASIQDYVMRNWSLVRTGSTSSQKALFFNLKRVKARITREQEGQTNNVDTARLSELIAVELGVPMRDVEMMEARLSGSDYSLNAQQANDDGREWIDLLEDESVQSSQKVEQERDRSLLRKSLVEALQTLNEREKKIILDRKLRDEPRTLESLGGE
;
A
#
# COMPACT_ATOMS: atom_id res chain seq x y z
N MET A 1 -6.95 -12.78 -20.74
CA MET A 1 -5.78 -13.65 -20.65
C MET A 1 -5.19 -13.73 -19.23
N ILE A 2 -4.90 -12.61 -18.55
CA ILE A 2 -4.35 -12.61 -17.17
C ILE A 2 -5.30 -13.27 -16.16
N GLN A 3 -6.61 -13.07 -16.28
CA GLN A 3 -7.62 -13.62 -15.37
C GLN A 3 -7.72 -15.15 -15.45
N THR A 4 -7.52 -15.72 -16.64
CA THR A 4 -7.54 -17.16 -16.88
C THR A 4 -6.30 -17.83 -16.27
N VAL A 5 -5.15 -17.20 -16.36
CA VAL A 5 -3.88 -17.73 -15.81
C VAL A 5 -3.87 -17.66 -14.28
N VAL A 6 -4.41 -16.59 -13.69
CA VAL A 6 -4.55 -16.47 -12.22
C VAL A 6 -5.51 -17.53 -11.67
N THR A 7 -6.63 -17.79 -12.37
CA THR A 7 -7.58 -18.84 -12.00
C THR A 7 -6.94 -20.22 -12.15
N PHE A 8 -6.12 -20.44 -13.17
CA PHE A 8 -5.44 -21.72 -13.42
C PHE A 8 -4.36 -22.02 -12.38
N VAL A 9 -3.62 -20.99 -11.92
CA VAL A 9 -2.63 -21.15 -10.83
C VAL A 9 -3.31 -21.44 -9.50
N LEU A 10 -4.43 -20.79 -9.20
CA LEU A 10 -5.25 -21.08 -8.03
C LEU A 10 -5.82 -22.51 -8.08
N VAL A 11 -6.27 -22.96 -9.24
CA VAL A 11 -6.80 -24.31 -9.46
C VAL A 11 -5.66 -25.35 -9.42
N TYR A 12 -4.49 -25.06 -10.00
CA TYR A 12 -3.34 -25.97 -10.01
C TYR A 12 -2.71 -26.10 -8.62
N ILE A 13 -2.63 -25.02 -7.87
CA ILE A 13 -2.17 -25.04 -6.47
C ILE A 13 -3.15 -25.84 -5.60
N ASN A 14 -4.46 -25.72 -5.83
CA ASN A 14 -5.49 -26.54 -5.18
C ASN A 14 -5.45 -28.02 -5.61
N SER A 15 -5.07 -28.32 -6.84
CA SER A 15 -4.98 -29.72 -7.32
C SER A 15 -3.76 -30.47 -6.77
N LEU A 16 -2.68 -29.76 -6.39
CA LEU A 16 -1.53 -30.33 -5.69
C LEU A 16 -1.82 -30.62 -4.21
N SER A 17 -2.88 -30.05 -3.64
CA SER A 17 -3.28 -30.22 -2.25
C SER A 17 -4.35 -31.28 -2.00
N GLY A 18 -4.71 -32.12 -2.95
CA GLY A 18 -5.60 -33.31 -2.92
C GLY A 18 -6.26 -33.72 -1.59
N VAL A 19 -6.81 -32.79 -0.81
CA VAL A 19 -7.54 -33.07 0.43
C VAL A 19 -8.67 -32.07 0.61
N GLY A 20 -9.86 -32.66 0.84
CA GLY A 20 -11.13 -31.98 1.00
C GLY A 20 -11.14 -30.86 2.05
N TYR A 21 -11.94 -29.87 1.76
CA TYR A 21 -12.25 -28.69 2.54
C TYR A 21 -12.54 -29.00 4.02
N LYS A 22 -11.62 -28.60 4.91
CA LYS A 22 -11.93 -28.24 6.30
C LYS A 22 -11.00 -27.10 6.70
N MET A 23 -11.63 -25.93 6.98
CA MET A 23 -10.93 -24.72 7.42
C MET A 23 -10.14 -24.94 8.73
N LYS A 24 -8.83 -25.12 8.60
CA LYS A 24 -7.78 -24.71 9.53
C LYS A 24 -6.62 -24.25 8.65
N VAL A 25 -6.76 -23.05 8.12
CA VAL A 25 -6.00 -22.53 6.99
C VAL A 25 -4.90 -21.62 7.51
N GLY A 26 -3.70 -22.07 7.55
CA GLY A 26 -2.54 -21.19 7.78
C GLY A 26 -1.20 -21.93 7.72
N SER A 27 -1.05 -23.03 8.44
CA SER A 27 0.25 -23.70 8.56
C SER A 27 0.44 -24.91 7.61
N GLU A 28 -0.64 -25.61 7.25
CA GLU A 28 -0.54 -26.85 6.45
C GLU A 28 -0.41 -26.58 4.95
N VAL A 29 -1.09 -25.58 4.40
CA VAL A 29 -1.01 -25.23 2.98
C VAL A 29 0.36 -24.66 2.63
N SER A 30 0.92 -23.82 3.50
CA SER A 30 2.28 -23.29 3.33
C SER A 30 3.34 -24.40 3.38
N SER A 31 3.15 -25.42 4.23
CA SER A 31 4.05 -26.56 4.32
C SER A 31 3.96 -27.49 3.09
N GLY A 32 2.78 -27.62 2.47
CA GLY A 32 2.56 -28.38 1.25
C GLY A 32 3.25 -27.75 0.04
N LEU A 33 3.06 -26.43 -0.15
CA LEU A 33 3.70 -25.68 -1.23
C LEU A 33 5.22 -25.64 -1.09
N ALA A 34 5.71 -25.41 0.13
CA ALA A 34 7.16 -25.42 0.39
C ALA A 34 7.77 -26.81 0.12
N ARG A 35 7.11 -27.88 0.50
CA ARG A 35 7.55 -29.26 0.20
C ARG A 35 7.53 -29.57 -1.29
N GLY A 36 6.49 -29.13 -2.01
CA GLY A 36 6.41 -29.24 -3.47
C GLY A 36 7.53 -28.49 -4.16
N ALA A 37 7.77 -27.25 -3.74
CA ALA A 37 8.86 -26.42 -4.27
C ALA A 37 10.25 -27.01 -4.01
N MET A 38 10.47 -27.68 -2.87
CA MET A 38 11.74 -28.34 -2.55
C MET A 38 12.00 -29.61 -3.38
N ARG A 39 10.96 -30.26 -3.88
CA ARG A 39 11.06 -31.44 -4.76
C ARG A 39 11.19 -31.07 -6.23
N ALA A 40 10.99 -29.81 -6.58
CA ALA A 40 11.07 -29.38 -7.98
C ALA A 40 12.47 -29.60 -8.56
N GLU A 41 12.49 -29.98 -9.83
CA GLU A 41 13.70 -30.23 -10.63
C GLU A 41 14.55 -28.94 -10.69
N MET A 42 15.86 -29.08 -10.62
CA MET A 42 16.78 -27.98 -10.90
C MET A 42 17.14 -28.00 -12.38
N LEU A 43 16.92 -26.89 -13.09
CA LEU A 43 17.17 -26.78 -14.51
C LEU A 43 18.61 -26.35 -14.80
N ASP A 44 19.25 -27.01 -15.73
CA ASP A 44 20.50 -26.58 -16.34
C ASP A 44 20.26 -25.38 -17.28
N ALA A 45 21.31 -24.61 -17.57
CA ALA A 45 21.19 -23.37 -18.35
C ALA A 45 20.60 -23.60 -19.75
N ASP A 46 20.99 -24.69 -20.39
CA ASP A 46 20.54 -25.02 -21.75
C ASP A 46 19.07 -25.41 -21.78
N VAL A 47 18.61 -26.24 -20.81
CA VAL A 47 17.21 -26.63 -20.66
C VAL A 47 16.34 -25.43 -20.31
N GLU A 48 16.82 -24.52 -19.45
CA GLU A 48 16.15 -23.27 -19.10
C GLU A 48 15.92 -22.40 -20.35
N LEU A 49 16.95 -22.21 -21.17
CA LEU A 49 16.87 -21.46 -22.42
C LEU A 49 15.91 -22.12 -23.42
N GLU A 50 15.96 -23.44 -23.56
CA GLU A 50 15.04 -24.16 -24.44
C GLU A 50 13.60 -24.01 -24.03
N LEU A 51 13.28 -24.14 -22.73
CA LEU A 51 11.94 -23.94 -22.19
C LEU A 51 11.46 -22.51 -22.39
N ALA A 52 12.31 -21.53 -22.13
CA ALA A 52 11.99 -20.12 -22.31
C ALA A 52 11.72 -19.76 -23.78
N ARG A 53 12.50 -20.34 -24.73
CA ARG A 53 12.26 -20.17 -26.17
C ARG A 53 10.97 -20.84 -26.62
N LYS A 54 10.66 -22.06 -26.13
CA LYS A 54 9.40 -22.75 -26.45
C LYS A 54 8.19 -21.92 -25.97
N TRP A 55 8.27 -21.37 -24.77
CA TRP A 55 7.22 -20.48 -24.27
C TRP A 55 7.10 -19.22 -25.13
N ARG A 56 8.19 -18.51 -25.38
CA ARG A 56 8.16 -17.23 -26.08
C ARG A 56 7.73 -17.34 -27.55
N ASN A 57 8.21 -18.36 -28.26
CA ASN A 57 7.99 -18.51 -29.70
C ASN A 57 6.68 -19.23 -30.01
N ASN A 58 6.34 -20.26 -29.23
CA ASN A 58 5.24 -21.18 -29.54
C ASN A 58 4.06 -21.02 -28.55
N GLY A 59 4.20 -20.26 -27.45
CA GLY A 59 3.17 -20.17 -26.41
C GLY A 59 2.96 -21.49 -25.66
N ASP A 60 3.99 -22.36 -25.56
CA ASP A 60 3.88 -23.67 -24.92
C ASP A 60 3.71 -23.52 -23.41
N GLU A 61 2.46 -23.67 -22.93
CA GLU A 61 2.10 -23.60 -21.51
C GLU A 61 2.81 -24.69 -20.67
N LYS A 62 3.11 -25.84 -21.23
CA LYS A 62 3.82 -26.91 -20.51
C LYS A 62 5.26 -26.52 -20.24
N ALA A 63 5.91 -25.85 -21.20
CA ALA A 63 7.24 -25.32 -21.02
C ALA A 63 7.25 -24.20 -19.96
N LEU A 64 6.25 -23.30 -19.97
CA LEU A 64 6.07 -22.29 -18.95
C LEU A 64 5.91 -22.90 -17.56
N HIS A 65 5.01 -23.89 -17.41
CA HIS A 65 4.76 -24.54 -16.13
C HIS A 65 6.01 -25.24 -15.60
N ARG A 66 6.77 -25.92 -16.45
CA ARG A 66 8.01 -26.57 -16.05
C ARG A 66 9.05 -25.56 -15.58
N LEU A 67 9.20 -24.43 -16.30
CA LEU A 67 10.09 -23.34 -15.94
C LEU A 67 9.68 -22.71 -14.59
N VAL A 68 8.41 -22.36 -14.42
CA VAL A 68 7.90 -21.74 -13.18
C VAL A 68 8.05 -22.69 -11.99
N ASN A 69 7.70 -23.97 -12.15
CA ASN A 69 7.81 -24.97 -11.08
C ASN A 69 9.26 -25.16 -10.61
N ALA A 70 10.22 -25.18 -11.52
CA ALA A 70 11.64 -25.29 -11.17
C ALA A 70 12.14 -24.14 -10.28
N TYR A 71 11.55 -22.94 -10.45
CA TYR A 71 11.93 -21.75 -9.68
C TYR A 71 11.01 -21.41 -8.50
N LEU A 72 10.01 -22.24 -8.18
CA LEU A 72 9.17 -22.05 -6.98
C LEU A 72 9.99 -22.03 -5.69
N ARG A 73 11.09 -22.80 -5.61
CA ARG A 73 12.02 -22.78 -4.47
C ARG A 73 12.59 -21.37 -4.24
N LEU A 74 12.96 -20.68 -5.32
CA LEU A 74 13.45 -19.31 -5.26
C LEU A 74 12.34 -18.37 -4.74
N ALA A 75 11.11 -18.51 -5.24
CA ALA A 75 9.95 -17.73 -4.79
C ALA A 75 9.69 -17.90 -3.29
N VAL A 76 9.66 -19.13 -2.77
CA VAL A 76 9.49 -19.45 -1.34
C VAL A 76 10.63 -18.86 -0.50
N SER A 77 11.88 -19.00 -0.96
CA SER A 77 13.05 -18.44 -0.27
C SER A 77 13.00 -16.90 -0.19
N MET A 78 12.53 -16.26 -1.26
CA MET A 78 12.34 -14.80 -1.27
C MET A 78 11.19 -14.38 -0.36
N ALA A 79 10.04 -15.05 -0.40
CA ALA A 79 8.89 -14.79 0.44
C ALA A 79 9.24 -14.86 1.94
N SER A 80 10.02 -15.86 2.34
CA SER A 80 10.42 -16.04 3.75
C SER A 80 11.17 -14.84 4.35
N LYS A 81 11.93 -14.09 3.53
CA LYS A 81 12.64 -12.88 3.97
C LYS A 81 11.71 -11.74 4.35
N TYR A 82 10.47 -11.73 3.81
CA TYR A 82 9.47 -10.70 4.06
C TYR A 82 8.46 -11.05 5.16
N ARG A 83 8.54 -12.26 5.75
CA ARG A 83 7.68 -12.69 6.88
C ARG A 83 7.68 -11.69 8.04
N ARG A 84 8.81 -11.03 8.29
CA ARG A 84 8.98 -10.02 9.35
C ARG A 84 8.05 -8.80 9.25
N TYR A 85 7.39 -8.59 8.11
CA TYR A 85 6.46 -7.48 7.90
C TYR A 85 5.02 -7.81 8.32
N GLY A 86 4.77 -8.99 8.92
CA GLY A 86 3.47 -9.36 9.49
C GLY A 86 2.49 -9.97 8.49
N ALA A 87 2.84 -10.06 7.21
CA ALA A 87 1.99 -10.70 6.21
C ALA A 87 2.03 -12.24 6.33
N ASP A 88 0.91 -12.90 6.00
CA ASP A 88 0.85 -14.36 6.00
C ASP A 88 1.82 -14.98 4.98
N MET A 89 2.47 -16.06 5.37
CA MET A 89 3.45 -16.72 4.52
C MET A 89 2.83 -17.30 3.25
N THR A 90 1.59 -17.75 3.32
CA THR A 90 0.85 -18.29 2.18
C THR A 90 0.66 -17.21 1.12
N ASP A 91 0.24 -16.03 1.54
CA ASP A 91 0.01 -14.89 0.64
C ASP A 91 1.32 -14.39 0.04
N LEU A 92 2.38 -14.31 0.85
CA LEU A 92 3.72 -13.93 0.35
C LEU A 92 4.24 -14.90 -0.71
N VAL A 93 4.00 -16.20 -0.55
CA VAL A 93 4.39 -17.22 -1.55
C VAL A 93 3.55 -17.10 -2.82
N GLN A 94 2.25 -16.83 -2.70
CA GLN A 94 1.37 -16.59 -3.86
C GLN A 94 1.80 -15.36 -4.65
N GLU A 95 2.08 -14.26 -3.98
CA GLU A 95 2.56 -13.04 -4.62
C GLU A 95 3.95 -13.21 -5.26
N ALA A 96 4.82 -14.00 -4.61
CA ALA A 96 6.10 -14.41 -5.19
C ALA A 96 5.90 -15.23 -6.47
N GLY A 97 4.91 -16.13 -6.48
CA GLY A 97 4.51 -16.90 -7.65
C GLY A 97 3.99 -16.03 -8.80
N ILE A 98 3.15 -15.03 -8.48
CA ILE A 98 2.69 -14.05 -9.46
C ILE A 98 3.88 -13.27 -10.04
N GLY A 99 4.84 -12.87 -9.20
CA GLY A 99 6.07 -12.23 -9.64
C GLY A 99 6.89 -13.11 -10.57
N LEU A 100 7.00 -14.41 -10.26
CA LEU A 100 7.70 -15.39 -11.08
C LEU A 100 7.04 -15.59 -12.46
N MET A 101 5.70 -15.63 -12.53
CA MET A 101 4.96 -15.70 -13.78
C MET A 101 5.16 -14.45 -14.65
N LYS A 102 5.08 -13.26 -14.05
CA LYS A 102 5.37 -12.00 -14.74
C LYS A 102 6.80 -11.97 -15.29
N ALA A 103 7.74 -12.54 -14.55
CA ALA A 103 9.10 -12.71 -15.03
C ALA A 103 9.17 -13.62 -16.25
N ALA A 104 8.52 -14.78 -16.22
CA ALA A 104 8.52 -15.74 -17.33
C ALA A 104 7.84 -15.17 -18.59
N GLU A 105 6.78 -14.38 -18.43
CA GLU A 105 6.08 -13.70 -19.54
C GLU A 105 6.99 -12.68 -20.26
N LYS A 106 7.81 -11.96 -19.48
CA LYS A 106 8.64 -10.85 -20.00
C LYS A 106 10.11 -11.21 -20.23
N PHE A 107 10.49 -12.45 -19.93
CA PHE A 107 11.85 -12.90 -20.06
C PHE A 107 12.29 -13.00 -21.53
N ASP A 108 13.47 -12.46 -21.81
CA ASP A 108 14.12 -12.55 -23.11
C ASP A 108 15.30 -13.51 -23.05
N PRO A 109 15.17 -14.74 -23.60
CA PRO A 109 16.23 -15.74 -23.54
C PRO A 109 17.49 -15.35 -24.35
N GLU A 110 17.37 -14.44 -25.32
CA GLU A 110 18.50 -14.06 -26.17
C GLU A 110 19.45 -13.05 -25.52
N ARG A 111 19.12 -12.54 -24.32
CA ARG A 111 19.98 -11.57 -23.59
C ARG A 111 21.15 -12.21 -22.85
N GLY A 112 21.31 -13.52 -22.87
CA GLY A 112 22.43 -14.23 -22.23
C GLY A 112 22.42 -14.18 -20.68
N VAL A 113 21.28 -13.80 -20.06
CA VAL A 113 21.13 -13.73 -18.60
C VAL A 113 20.30 -14.91 -18.11
N ARG A 114 20.67 -15.50 -16.97
CA ARG A 114 19.89 -16.57 -16.35
C ARG A 114 18.51 -16.09 -15.93
N PHE A 115 17.50 -16.91 -16.11
CA PHE A 115 16.13 -16.61 -15.72
C PHE A 115 16.01 -16.28 -14.22
N SER A 116 16.73 -17.01 -13.36
CA SER A 116 16.76 -16.74 -11.91
C SER A 116 17.16 -15.30 -11.57
N THR A 117 18.17 -14.76 -12.24
CA THR A 117 18.64 -13.39 -12.02
C THR A 117 17.58 -12.37 -12.39
N TYR A 118 16.86 -12.59 -13.49
CA TYR A 118 15.77 -11.73 -13.93
C TYR A 118 14.54 -11.89 -13.03
N ALA A 119 14.18 -13.10 -12.67
CA ALA A 119 13.02 -13.42 -11.84
C ALA A 119 13.07 -12.81 -10.43
N VAL A 120 14.26 -12.72 -9.82
CA VAL A 120 14.45 -12.10 -8.50
C VAL A 120 13.89 -10.69 -8.43
N TRP A 121 14.05 -9.90 -9.48
CA TRP A 121 13.54 -8.52 -9.53
C TRP A 121 12.01 -8.47 -9.53
N TRP A 122 11.37 -9.34 -10.32
CA TRP A 122 9.91 -9.40 -10.40
C TRP A 122 9.28 -9.96 -9.14
N ILE A 123 9.87 -11.01 -8.58
CA ILE A 123 9.43 -11.61 -7.31
C ILE A 123 9.51 -10.56 -6.21
N LYS A 124 10.66 -9.87 -6.09
CA LYS A 124 10.86 -8.82 -5.09
C LYS A 124 9.85 -7.69 -5.26
N ALA A 125 9.61 -7.23 -6.49
CA ALA A 125 8.66 -6.17 -6.77
C ALA A 125 7.22 -6.54 -6.38
N SER A 126 6.75 -7.75 -6.73
CA SER A 126 5.42 -8.23 -6.37
C SER A 126 5.23 -8.36 -4.86
N ILE A 127 6.19 -8.98 -4.16
CA ILE A 127 6.12 -9.12 -2.70
C ILE A 127 6.13 -7.75 -2.01
N GLN A 128 7.00 -6.84 -2.43
CA GLN A 128 7.09 -5.50 -1.83
C GLN A 128 5.82 -4.69 -2.04
N ASP A 129 5.22 -4.78 -3.21
CA ASP A 129 3.97 -4.11 -3.52
C ASP A 129 2.80 -4.66 -2.68
N TYR A 130 2.73 -5.98 -2.53
CA TYR A 130 1.76 -6.64 -1.65
C TYR A 130 1.92 -6.20 -0.19
N VAL A 131 3.15 -6.28 0.35
CA VAL A 131 3.44 -5.90 1.74
C VAL A 131 3.05 -4.44 2.01
N MET A 132 3.41 -3.51 1.12
CA MET A 132 3.05 -2.10 1.30
C MET A 132 1.55 -1.85 1.27
N ARG A 133 0.81 -2.58 0.43
CA ARG A 133 -0.65 -2.42 0.32
C ARG A 133 -1.42 -2.98 1.50
N ASN A 134 -0.89 -4.03 2.14
CA ASN A 134 -1.59 -4.79 3.19
C ASN A 134 -0.99 -4.59 4.59
N TRP A 135 0.00 -3.71 4.75
CA TRP A 135 0.66 -3.49 6.03
C TRP A 135 -0.21 -2.74 7.05
N SER A 136 -1.07 -1.84 6.56
CA SER A 136 -1.99 -1.03 7.37
C SER A 136 -3.33 -0.85 6.65
N LEU A 137 -4.41 -0.63 7.41
CA LEU A 137 -5.74 -0.31 6.89
C LEU A 137 -5.71 0.97 6.04
N VAL A 138 -4.93 1.96 6.48
CA VAL A 138 -4.70 3.20 5.71
C VAL A 138 -3.53 2.98 4.77
N ARG A 139 -3.83 2.87 3.48
CA ARG A 139 -2.81 2.66 2.46
C ARG A 139 -1.79 3.79 2.44
N THR A 140 -0.53 3.43 2.50
CA THR A 140 0.57 4.36 2.21
C THR A 140 0.63 4.61 0.71
N GLY A 141 1.08 5.80 0.30
CA GLY A 141 1.33 6.08 -1.12
C GLY A 141 2.38 5.13 -1.72
N SER A 142 2.35 4.97 -3.03
CA SER A 142 3.21 4.04 -3.77
C SER A 142 4.36 4.74 -4.49
N THR A 143 4.78 5.94 -4.05
CA THR A 143 5.92 6.65 -4.65
C THR A 143 7.23 5.90 -4.39
N SER A 144 8.21 6.12 -5.25
CA SER A 144 9.51 5.45 -5.13
C SER A 144 10.23 5.84 -3.83
N SER A 145 10.11 7.09 -3.38
CA SER A 145 10.64 7.58 -2.09
C SER A 145 9.99 6.88 -0.90
N GLN A 146 8.66 6.77 -0.87
CA GLN A 146 7.94 6.08 0.19
C GLN A 146 8.27 4.58 0.24
N LYS A 147 8.43 3.94 -0.92
CA LYS A 147 8.87 2.54 -1.00
C LYS A 147 10.28 2.36 -0.45
N ALA A 148 11.21 3.24 -0.81
CA ALA A 148 12.57 3.22 -0.30
C ALA A 148 12.60 3.40 1.22
N LEU A 149 11.83 4.35 1.75
CA LEU A 149 11.69 4.59 3.19
C LEU A 149 11.10 3.37 3.92
N PHE A 150 9.98 2.85 3.46
CA PHE A 150 9.30 1.72 4.11
C PHE A 150 10.23 0.53 4.37
N PHE A 151 11.06 0.17 3.40
CA PHE A 151 11.93 -1.00 3.53
C PHE A 151 13.30 -0.72 4.15
N ASN A 152 13.80 0.51 4.09
CA ASN A 152 15.16 0.84 4.51
C ASN A 152 15.23 1.70 5.77
N LEU A 153 14.15 2.42 6.17
CA LEU A 153 14.16 3.39 7.27
C LEU A 153 14.76 2.80 8.55
N LYS A 154 14.24 1.68 9.04
CA LYS A 154 14.71 1.04 10.27
C LYS A 154 16.18 0.64 10.21
N ARG A 155 16.64 0.16 9.06
CA ARG A 155 18.04 -0.24 8.86
C ARG A 155 18.98 0.96 8.83
N VAL A 156 18.62 2.00 8.09
CA VAL A 156 19.39 3.23 7.98
C VAL A 156 19.43 3.96 9.31
N LYS A 157 18.29 4.10 9.98
CA LYS A 157 18.19 4.68 11.32
C LYS A 157 19.12 3.98 12.32
N ALA A 158 19.05 2.64 12.39
CA ALA A 158 19.89 1.87 13.29
C ALA A 158 21.40 2.00 12.97
N ARG A 159 21.78 2.16 11.69
CA ARG A 159 23.15 2.38 11.30
C ARG A 159 23.63 3.75 11.74
N ILE A 160 22.91 4.82 11.40
CA ILE A 160 23.26 6.20 11.75
C ILE A 160 23.35 6.35 13.29
N THR A 161 22.40 5.77 14.03
CA THR A 161 22.43 5.82 15.50
C THR A 161 23.70 5.18 16.05
N ARG A 162 24.11 4.01 15.56
CA ARG A 162 25.36 3.35 16.00
C ARG A 162 26.61 4.16 15.66
N GLU A 163 26.64 4.81 14.50
CA GLU A 163 27.77 5.67 14.09
C GLU A 163 27.86 6.92 14.96
N GLN A 164 26.73 7.41 15.47
CA GLN A 164 26.69 8.61 16.32
C GLN A 164 26.83 8.31 17.82
N GLU A 165 26.41 7.15 18.31
CA GLU A 165 26.62 6.71 19.71
C GLU A 165 28.11 6.72 20.10
N GLY A 166 29.01 6.64 19.13
CA GLY A 166 30.45 6.83 19.33
C GLY A 166 30.93 8.28 19.49
N GLN A 167 30.08 9.27 19.19
CA GLN A 167 30.50 10.69 19.14
C GLN A 167 29.74 11.62 20.10
N THR A 168 28.46 11.38 20.43
CA THR A 168 27.65 12.25 21.30
C THR A 168 26.48 11.47 21.92
N ASN A 169 26.26 11.66 23.25
CA ASN A 169 25.23 10.94 24.02
C ASN A 169 23.76 11.40 23.76
N ASN A 170 23.50 12.32 22.83
CA ASN A 170 22.14 12.79 22.54
C ASN A 170 22.01 13.14 21.06
N VAL A 171 21.45 12.23 20.30
CA VAL A 171 21.13 12.50 18.88
C VAL A 171 19.77 13.19 18.83
N ASP A 172 19.76 14.44 18.37
CA ASP A 172 18.52 15.18 18.11
C ASP A 172 17.73 14.46 17.01
N THR A 173 16.44 14.19 17.27
CA THR A 173 15.54 13.48 16.36
C THR A 173 15.45 14.18 15.01
N ALA A 174 15.43 15.50 14.99
CA ALA A 174 15.38 16.29 13.75
C ALA A 174 16.63 16.07 12.89
N ARG A 175 17.82 16.08 13.51
CA ARG A 175 19.09 15.82 12.82
C ARG A 175 19.18 14.39 12.27
N LEU A 176 18.59 13.43 12.99
CA LEU A 176 18.52 12.05 12.53
C LEU A 176 17.67 11.91 11.27
N SER A 177 16.51 12.57 11.23
CA SER A 177 15.61 12.57 10.07
C SER A 177 16.24 13.24 8.85
N GLU A 178 17.03 14.33 9.06
CA GLU A 178 17.82 14.97 7.99
C GLU A 178 18.87 14.02 7.39
N LEU A 179 19.64 13.33 8.23
CA LEU A 179 20.65 12.38 7.78
C LEU A 179 20.03 11.22 7.00
N ILE A 180 18.88 10.72 7.43
CA ILE A 180 18.12 9.69 6.73
C ILE A 180 17.65 10.21 5.36
N ALA A 181 17.14 11.46 5.31
CA ALA A 181 16.69 12.08 4.08
C ALA A 181 17.81 12.21 3.04
N VAL A 182 18.99 12.67 3.48
CA VAL A 182 20.17 12.77 2.63
C VAL A 182 20.65 11.41 2.13
N GLU A 183 20.74 10.42 3.01
CA GLU A 183 21.23 9.09 2.65
C GLU A 183 20.32 8.34 1.67
N LEU A 184 19.01 8.48 1.83
CA LEU A 184 18.04 7.83 0.95
C LEU A 184 17.65 8.67 -0.26
N GLY A 185 18.12 9.93 -0.33
CA GLY A 185 17.78 10.85 -1.41
C GLY A 185 16.29 11.18 -1.48
N VAL A 186 15.62 11.34 -0.33
CA VAL A 186 14.19 11.58 -0.22
C VAL A 186 13.88 12.88 0.52
N PRO A 187 12.73 13.54 0.28
CA PRO A 187 12.34 14.72 1.02
C PRO A 187 12.19 14.45 2.52
N MET A 188 12.61 15.38 3.38
CA MET A 188 12.49 15.28 4.85
C MET A 188 11.04 15.05 5.30
N ARG A 189 10.08 15.73 4.67
CA ARG A 189 8.65 15.55 4.93
C ARG A 189 8.19 14.10 4.79
N ASP A 190 8.72 13.39 3.78
CA ASP A 190 8.38 11.97 3.55
C ASP A 190 8.99 11.09 4.66
N VAL A 191 10.17 11.45 5.19
CA VAL A 191 10.81 10.75 6.31
C VAL A 191 9.97 10.87 7.56
N GLU A 192 9.61 12.10 7.97
CA GLU A 192 8.78 12.38 9.16
C GLU A 192 7.43 11.66 9.09
N MET A 193 6.74 11.77 7.94
CA MET A 193 5.47 11.08 7.71
C MET A 193 5.62 9.56 7.82
N MET A 194 6.70 8.99 7.28
CA MET A 194 6.92 7.54 7.32
C MET A 194 7.36 7.09 8.71
N GLU A 195 8.14 7.87 9.46
CA GLU A 195 8.49 7.59 10.86
C GLU A 195 7.25 7.52 11.74
N ALA A 196 6.35 8.50 11.62
CA ALA A 196 5.08 8.52 12.35
C ALA A 196 4.25 7.25 12.06
N ARG A 197 4.18 6.83 10.79
CA ARG A 197 3.42 5.64 10.38
C ARG A 197 4.07 4.32 10.82
N LEU A 198 5.40 4.23 10.80
CA LEU A 198 6.13 3.01 11.18
C LEU A 198 6.41 2.90 12.67
N SER A 199 6.00 3.90 13.48
CA SER A 199 6.17 3.91 14.94
C SER A 199 5.32 2.85 15.63
N GLY A 200 4.16 2.53 15.11
CA GLY A 200 3.24 1.53 15.63
C GLY A 200 2.50 0.76 14.54
N SER A 201 1.87 -0.34 14.93
CA SER A 201 0.90 -1.07 14.13
C SER A 201 -0.51 -0.52 14.39
N ASP A 202 -1.45 -0.82 13.50
CA ASP A 202 -2.86 -0.51 13.73
C ASP A 202 -3.35 -1.20 15.00
N TYR A 203 -4.08 -0.46 15.84
CA TYR A 203 -4.68 -1.00 17.07
C TYR A 203 -6.14 -1.37 16.81
N SER A 204 -6.58 -2.47 17.47
CA SER A 204 -7.99 -2.82 17.46
C SER A 204 -8.75 -1.93 18.44
N LEU A 205 -9.77 -1.24 17.98
CA LEU A 205 -10.66 -0.45 18.83
C LEU A 205 -11.49 -1.31 19.79
N ASN A 206 -11.66 -2.59 19.48
CA ASN A 206 -12.35 -3.56 20.31
C ASN A 206 -11.40 -4.25 21.32
N ALA A 207 -10.14 -3.85 21.37
CA ALA A 207 -9.22 -4.36 22.40
C ALA A 207 -9.59 -3.77 23.75
N GLN A 208 -9.62 -4.63 24.78
CA GLN A 208 -9.87 -4.19 26.15
C GLN A 208 -8.66 -3.43 26.70
N GLN A 209 -8.93 -2.43 27.51
CA GLN A 209 -7.89 -1.70 28.23
C GLN A 209 -7.39 -2.53 29.42
N ALA A 210 -6.07 -2.56 29.60
CA ALA A 210 -5.44 -3.36 30.66
C ALA A 210 -5.80 -2.93 32.09
N ASN A 211 -6.30 -1.70 32.29
CA ASN A 211 -6.50 -1.10 33.61
C ASN A 211 -7.95 -0.69 33.90
N ASP A 212 -8.91 -1.00 33.07
CA ASP A 212 -10.29 -0.53 33.23
C ASP A 212 -11.27 -1.69 32.99
N ASP A 213 -12.24 -1.91 33.87
CA ASP A 213 -13.27 -2.94 33.99
C ASP A 213 -13.88 -3.50 32.67
N GLY A 214 -13.02 -3.87 31.71
CA GLY A 214 -13.46 -4.46 30.44
C GLY A 214 -13.90 -3.47 29.37
N ARG A 215 -13.67 -2.17 29.55
CA ARG A 215 -13.95 -1.15 28.52
C ARG A 215 -13.07 -1.35 27.29
N GLU A 216 -13.66 -1.16 26.14
CA GLU A 216 -12.96 -1.18 24.85
C GLU A 216 -12.43 0.23 24.50
N TRP A 217 -11.41 0.31 23.65
CA TRP A 217 -10.89 1.58 23.18
C TRP A 217 -11.93 2.41 22.40
N ILE A 218 -12.90 1.76 21.79
CA ILE A 218 -13.98 2.42 21.07
C ILE A 218 -14.85 3.28 21.98
N ASP A 219 -15.01 2.88 23.25
CA ASP A 219 -15.84 3.61 24.23
C ASP A 219 -15.24 4.95 24.66
N LEU A 220 -13.94 5.16 24.39
CA LEU A 220 -13.24 6.42 24.67
C LEU A 220 -13.29 7.41 23.50
N LEU A 221 -13.74 6.99 22.33
CA LEU A 221 -13.81 7.89 21.19
C LEU A 221 -14.95 8.88 21.38
N GLU A 222 -14.63 10.16 21.42
CA GLU A 222 -15.63 11.22 21.45
C GLU A 222 -16.27 11.38 20.08
N ASP A 223 -17.60 11.55 20.07
CA ASP A 223 -18.34 11.92 18.86
C ASP A 223 -18.13 13.40 18.58
N GLU A 224 -17.31 13.72 17.57
CA GLU A 224 -17.04 15.08 17.11
C GLU A 224 -18.20 15.70 16.31
N SER A 225 -19.32 14.95 16.12
CA SER A 225 -20.47 15.44 15.39
C SER A 225 -21.09 16.65 16.12
N VAL A 226 -21.56 17.62 15.34
CA VAL A 226 -22.20 18.82 15.88
C VAL A 226 -23.40 18.43 16.73
N GLN A 227 -23.39 18.81 18.01
CA GLN A 227 -24.48 18.50 18.94
C GLN A 227 -25.81 19.06 18.46
N SER A 228 -26.91 18.39 18.83
CA SER A 228 -28.26 18.78 18.41
C SER A 228 -28.59 20.22 18.82
N SER A 229 -28.13 20.67 19.99
CA SER A 229 -28.27 22.07 20.44
C SER A 229 -27.60 23.06 19.50
N GLN A 230 -26.36 22.78 19.08
CA GLN A 230 -25.61 23.64 18.15
C GLN A 230 -26.24 23.64 16.74
N LYS A 231 -26.81 22.51 16.29
CA LYS A 231 -27.53 22.47 15.00
C LYS A 231 -28.75 23.40 15.03
N VAL A 232 -29.55 23.32 16.10
CA VAL A 232 -30.73 24.18 16.25
C VAL A 232 -30.34 25.66 16.37
N GLU A 233 -29.27 25.97 17.12
CA GLU A 233 -28.73 27.32 17.23
C GLU A 233 -28.27 27.84 15.85
N GLN A 234 -27.49 27.09 15.12
CA GLN A 234 -27.03 27.46 13.78
C GLN A 234 -28.21 27.67 12.80
N GLU A 235 -29.22 26.82 12.84
CA GLU A 235 -30.43 26.97 11.99
C GLU A 235 -31.19 28.24 12.34
N ARG A 236 -31.32 28.51 13.63
CA ARG A 236 -31.99 29.72 14.12
C ARG A 236 -31.23 30.97 13.73
N ASP A 237 -29.93 30.99 13.91
CA ASP A 237 -29.06 32.09 13.53
C ASP A 237 -29.09 32.34 12.03
N ARG A 238 -29.02 31.28 11.23
CA ARG A 238 -29.17 31.37 9.77
C ARG A 238 -30.52 31.98 9.38
N SER A 239 -31.60 31.56 10.05
CA SER A 239 -32.93 32.07 9.76
C SER A 239 -33.07 33.55 10.11
N LEU A 240 -32.48 34.00 11.24
CA LEU A 240 -32.45 35.40 11.66
C LEU A 240 -31.61 36.25 10.71
N LEU A 241 -30.39 35.80 10.39
CA LEU A 241 -29.51 36.43 9.41
C LEU A 241 -30.19 36.59 8.05
N ARG A 242 -30.90 35.53 7.60
CA ARG A 242 -31.63 35.60 6.32
C ARG A 242 -32.75 36.61 6.35
N LYS A 243 -33.52 36.72 7.44
CA LYS A 243 -34.55 37.75 7.62
C LYS A 243 -33.94 39.13 7.58
N SER A 244 -32.91 39.40 8.40
CA SER A 244 -32.22 40.67 8.45
C SER A 244 -31.60 41.05 7.10
N LEU A 245 -31.03 40.07 6.37
CA LEU A 245 -30.49 40.29 5.03
C LEU A 245 -31.58 40.69 4.04
N VAL A 246 -32.74 40.02 4.06
CA VAL A 246 -33.88 40.34 3.18
C VAL A 246 -34.42 41.74 3.49
N GLU A 247 -34.56 42.08 4.77
CA GLU A 247 -34.98 43.43 5.22
C GLU A 247 -33.99 44.50 4.76
N ALA A 248 -32.67 44.26 4.95
CA ALA A 248 -31.63 45.19 4.50
C ALA A 248 -31.64 45.35 2.97
N LEU A 249 -31.85 44.28 2.21
CA LEU A 249 -31.94 44.36 0.75
C LEU A 249 -33.16 45.14 0.26
N GLN A 250 -34.26 45.18 1.04
CA GLN A 250 -35.44 45.96 0.68
C GLN A 250 -35.22 47.49 0.81
N THR A 251 -34.26 47.91 1.63
CA THR A 251 -33.93 49.34 1.81
C THR A 251 -33.03 49.88 0.68
N LEU A 252 -32.47 49.02 -0.14
CA LEU A 252 -31.55 49.36 -1.21
C LEU A 252 -32.29 49.68 -2.53
N ASN A 253 -31.67 50.59 -3.32
CA ASN A 253 -32.08 50.86 -4.68
C ASN A 253 -31.92 49.62 -5.57
N GLU A 254 -32.74 49.47 -6.61
CA GLU A 254 -32.72 48.28 -7.53
C GLU A 254 -31.34 48.03 -8.14
N ARG A 255 -30.61 49.09 -8.45
CA ARG A 255 -29.22 48.97 -8.99
C ARG A 255 -28.25 48.41 -7.94
N GLU A 256 -28.30 48.90 -6.70
CA GLU A 256 -27.47 48.46 -5.57
C GLU A 256 -27.80 47.03 -5.23
N LYS A 257 -29.09 46.68 -5.20
CA LYS A 257 -29.58 45.34 -4.94
C LYS A 257 -29.04 44.33 -5.97
N LYS A 258 -29.10 44.69 -7.27
CA LYS A 258 -28.55 43.87 -8.36
C LYS A 258 -27.05 43.67 -8.18
N ILE A 259 -26.30 44.69 -7.85
CA ILE A 259 -24.84 44.58 -7.61
C ILE A 259 -24.52 43.63 -6.43
N ILE A 260 -25.25 43.76 -5.33
CA ILE A 260 -25.01 42.94 -4.13
C ILE A 260 -25.38 41.48 -4.43
N LEU A 261 -26.50 41.21 -5.06
CA LEU A 261 -26.95 39.86 -5.44
C LEU A 261 -25.93 39.17 -6.37
N ASP A 262 -25.50 39.86 -7.42
CA ASP A 262 -24.60 39.26 -8.42
C ASP A 262 -23.14 39.15 -7.96
N ARG A 263 -22.71 39.95 -6.98
CA ARG A 263 -21.32 39.99 -6.56
C ARG A 263 -21.05 39.26 -5.23
N LYS A 264 -22.04 39.24 -4.30
CA LYS A 264 -21.84 38.73 -2.95
C LYS A 264 -22.69 37.52 -2.58
N LEU A 265 -23.85 37.39 -3.22
CA LEU A 265 -24.82 36.35 -2.87
C LEU A 265 -24.93 35.26 -3.95
N ARG A 266 -24.19 35.40 -5.04
CA ARG A 266 -24.11 34.39 -6.10
C ARG A 266 -22.91 33.47 -5.86
N ASP A 267 -23.02 32.19 -6.19
CA ASP A 267 -21.93 31.21 -6.05
C ASP A 267 -20.71 31.58 -6.92
N GLU A 268 -20.94 32.12 -8.10
CA GLU A 268 -19.91 32.69 -8.96
C GLU A 268 -20.05 34.23 -9.01
N PRO A 269 -19.20 34.99 -8.27
CA PRO A 269 -19.28 36.43 -8.22
C PRO A 269 -18.91 37.09 -9.54
N ARG A 270 -19.77 37.98 -10.06
CA ARG A 270 -19.51 38.75 -11.28
C ARG A 270 -18.59 39.95 -11.01
N THR A 271 -17.77 40.33 -11.99
CA THR A 271 -16.89 41.50 -11.90
C THR A 271 -17.68 42.80 -12.09
N LEU A 272 -17.17 43.91 -11.54
CA LEU A 272 -17.81 45.21 -11.72
C LEU A 272 -17.86 45.64 -13.18
N GLU A 273 -16.88 45.28 -13.99
CA GLU A 273 -16.83 45.54 -15.42
C GLU A 273 -17.98 44.85 -16.17
N SER A 274 -18.26 43.56 -15.81
CA SER A 274 -19.36 42.82 -16.41
C SER A 274 -20.74 43.35 -16.00
N LEU A 275 -20.88 43.98 -14.84
CA LEU A 275 -22.11 44.59 -14.36
C LEU A 275 -22.30 46.03 -14.87
N GLY A 276 -21.20 46.72 -15.25
CA GLY A 276 -21.25 48.07 -15.82
C GLY A 276 -21.58 48.12 -17.33
N GLY A 277 -21.54 46.99 -18.00
CA GLY A 277 -21.91 46.88 -19.43
C GLY A 277 -23.39 46.55 -19.69
N GLU A 278 -24.15 46.24 -18.63
CA GLU A 278 -25.61 46.07 -18.64
C GLU A 278 -26.34 47.34 -18.15
#